data_9b78cb165835629f29a6405c4a887924
#
_entry.id   9b78cb165835629f29a6405c4a887924
#
_cell.length_a   1.000
_cell.length_b   1.000
_cell.length_c   1.000
_cell.angle_alpha   90.00
_cell.angle_beta   90.00
_cell.angle_gamma   90.00
#
_symmetry.space_group_name_H-M   'P 1'
#
loop_
_entity.id
_entity.type
_entity.pdbx_description
1 polymer ?
#
loop_
_entity_poly.entity_id
_entity_poly.type
_entity_poly.pdbx_seq_one_letter_code
_entity_poly.pdbx_strand_id
1 'polypeptide(L)'
;MRIECPECRGVSTISSELIVTRKRALELICSKCKADIFIQLSLPSVSKQDNPFSALSDDNPARLTSPIVETEEDTKILSLKSKILRSLVELPPMPNIILKAREIMEDPDSSLKELSGVIEHDQAIVARVLALANSAYYGLSGLVSSIQHASILLGQKTLGELITIAASSRLLSKKLKGYQLDPGNLWKHSLAVALGSRIIAEKKNLELVEDAFIAGLLHDAGKIILDPFVLERKKEFKKFQKTGKQTFIEAEKKILGFDHAEVMSRAARFWRYPETQSIAIRYHHYPLRSRNSELAFIVHLADFAAKEAGFNSEATSSSSEIDPQTLTILGLQKEEINAISAEIFASVEKLVTEFR
;
A
#
# COMPACT_ATOMS: atom_id res chain seq x y z
N MET A 1 29.56 -7.69 -11.10
CA MET A 1 29.35 -7.17 -9.74
C MET A 1 28.62 -8.23 -8.91
N ARG A 2 29.05 -8.48 -7.68
CA ARG A 2 28.33 -9.40 -6.76
C ARG A 2 27.35 -8.60 -5.94
N ILE A 3 26.10 -9.07 -5.87
CA ILE A 3 25.04 -8.43 -5.12
C ILE A 3 24.44 -9.46 -4.17
N GLU A 4 24.34 -9.07 -2.92
CA GLU A 4 23.67 -9.86 -1.90
C GLU A 4 22.19 -9.49 -1.87
N CYS A 5 21.32 -10.50 -1.94
CA CYS A 5 19.89 -10.29 -1.83
C CYS A 5 19.54 -9.84 -0.40
N PRO A 6 18.89 -8.70 -0.21
CA PRO A 6 18.49 -8.24 1.12
C PRO A 6 17.49 -9.19 1.78
N GLU A 7 16.76 -9.97 0.97
CA GLU A 7 15.72 -10.88 1.43
C GLU A 7 16.24 -12.21 1.99
N CYS A 8 17.15 -12.87 1.27
CA CYS A 8 17.59 -14.23 1.64
C CYS A 8 19.11 -14.35 1.80
N ARG A 9 19.85 -13.22 1.71
CA ARG A 9 21.32 -13.16 1.69
C ARG A 9 21.99 -14.02 0.61
N GLY A 10 21.21 -14.46 -0.37
CA GLY A 10 21.74 -15.16 -1.53
C GLY A 10 22.56 -14.21 -2.40
N VAL A 11 23.77 -14.63 -2.81
CA VAL A 11 24.63 -13.82 -3.67
C VAL A 11 24.28 -14.07 -5.13
N SER A 12 23.99 -13.02 -5.88
CA SER A 12 23.81 -13.05 -7.33
C SER A 12 24.92 -12.28 -8.02
N THR A 13 25.37 -12.77 -9.16
CA THR A 13 26.42 -12.10 -9.96
C THR A 13 25.77 -11.43 -11.16
N ILE A 14 26.02 -10.13 -11.35
CA ILE A 14 25.55 -9.38 -12.52
C ILE A 14 26.71 -9.23 -13.48
N SER A 15 26.47 -9.52 -14.78
CA SER A 15 27.43 -9.25 -15.83
C SER A 15 27.62 -7.73 -16.02
N SER A 16 28.82 -7.31 -16.38
CA SER A 16 29.17 -5.91 -16.61
C SER A 16 28.38 -5.27 -17.74
N GLU A 17 27.84 -6.04 -18.66
CA GLU A 17 27.06 -5.58 -19.81
C GLU A 17 25.70 -4.97 -19.41
N LEU A 18 25.10 -5.44 -18.33
CA LEU A 18 23.83 -4.89 -17.79
C LEU A 18 24.03 -3.53 -17.09
N ILE A 19 25.26 -3.14 -16.79
CA ILE A 19 25.59 -1.90 -16.06
C ILE A 19 25.72 -0.70 -17.02
N VAL A 20 25.83 -0.93 -18.32
CA VAL A 20 26.09 0.11 -19.35
C VAL A 20 24.81 0.87 -19.77
N THR A 21 23.64 0.46 -19.33
CA THR A 21 22.42 1.21 -19.63
C THR A 21 22.33 2.47 -18.76
N ARG A 22 22.09 3.63 -19.38
CA ARG A 22 21.91 4.97 -18.75
C ARG A 22 20.78 5.07 -17.71
N LYS A 23 20.40 3.98 -17.09
CA LYS A 23 19.36 3.95 -16.05
C LYS A 23 20.01 4.12 -14.69
N ARG A 24 19.52 5.10 -13.92
CA ARG A 24 19.98 5.39 -12.54
C ARG A 24 19.62 4.31 -11.52
N ALA A 25 18.87 3.29 -11.89
CA ALA A 25 18.49 2.16 -11.04
C ALA A 25 18.39 0.87 -11.86
N LEU A 26 18.87 -0.23 -11.31
CA LEU A 26 18.73 -1.59 -11.83
C LEU A 26 17.78 -2.37 -10.93
N GLU A 27 16.79 -3.01 -11.53
CA GLU A 27 15.89 -3.94 -10.87
C GLU A 27 16.28 -5.36 -11.25
N LEU A 28 16.53 -6.20 -10.26
CA LEU A 28 16.94 -7.59 -10.43
C LEU A 28 16.04 -8.49 -9.61
N ILE A 29 15.81 -9.69 -10.11
CA ILE A 29 15.09 -10.73 -9.36
C ILE A 29 16.10 -11.70 -8.76
N CYS A 30 16.00 -11.92 -7.44
CA CYS A 30 16.82 -12.90 -6.77
C CYS A 30 16.57 -14.30 -7.32
N SER A 31 17.62 -14.98 -7.77
CA SER A 31 17.50 -16.33 -8.31
C SER A 31 17.05 -17.36 -7.27
N LYS A 32 17.31 -17.11 -5.98
CA LYS A 32 17.05 -18.02 -4.86
C LYS A 32 15.64 -17.85 -4.28
N CYS A 33 15.23 -16.63 -3.91
CA CYS A 33 13.94 -16.38 -3.25
C CYS A 33 12.94 -15.64 -4.11
N LYS A 34 13.31 -15.29 -5.36
CA LYS A 34 12.48 -14.52 -6.32
C LYS A 34 12.08 -13.11 -5.85
N ALA A 35 12.73 -12.59 -4.81
CA ALA A 35 12.56 -11.22 -4.37
C ALA A 35 13.19 -10.24 -5.35
N ASP A 36 12.57 -9.06 -5.50
CA ASP A 36 13.09 -7.97 -6.31
C ASP A 36 14.23 -7.25 -5.55
N ILE A 37 15.37 -7.06 -6.23
CA ILE A 37 16.54 -6.35 -5.71
C ILE A 37 16.69 -5.04 -6.47
N PHE A 38 16.57 -3.92 -5.77
CA PHE A 38 16.77 -2.59 -6.36
C PHE A 38 18.18 -2.10 -6.05
N ILE A 39 18.91 -1.71 -7.12
CA ILE A 39 20.25 -1.15 -7.00
C ILE A 39 20.20 0.29 -7.52
N GLN A 40 20.44 1.23 -6.63
CA GLN A 40 20.63 2.61 -7.00
C GLN A 40 22.08 2.82 -7.41
N LEU A 41 22.31 3.10 -8.69
CA LEU A 41 23.65 3.39 -9.22
C LEU A 41 23.96 4.87 -8.97
N SER A 42 24.83 5.16 -8.01
CA SER A 42 25.48 6.46 -7.92
C SER A 42 26.56 6.53 -9.01
N LEU A 43 26.30 7.26 -10.07
CA LEU A 43 27.31 7.57 -11.07
C LEU A 43 28.27 8.60 -10.48
N PRO A 44 29.59 8.35 -10.48
CA PRO A 44 30.57 9.40 -10.20
C PRO A 44 30.45 10.46 -11.30
N SER A 45 30.52 11.74 -10.92
CA SER A 45 30.60 12.85 -11.84
C SER A 45 31.83 12.70 -12.73
N VAL A 46 31.64 12.36 -13.99
CA VAL A 46 32.72 12.27 -14.97
C VAL A 46 33.09 13.67 -15.39
N SER A 47 34.26 14.16 -14.95
CA SER A 47 34.97 15.24 -15.60
C SER A 47 35.41 14.76 -16.98
N LYS A 48 35.19 15.62 -18.00
CA LYS A 48 35.67 15.39 -19.36
C LYS A 48 37.19 15.40 -19.34
N GLN A 49 37.83 14.26 -19.39
CA GLN A 49 39.14 14.00 -19.96
C GLN A 49 39.52 12.53 -19.62
N ASP A 50 40.09 11.88 -20.66
CA ASP A 50 40.73 10.55 -20.63
C ASP A 50 39.87 9.34 -21.02
N ASN A 51 40.06 9.00 -22.29
CA ASN A 51 39.69 7.76 -22.91
C ASN A 51 40.92 6.83 -22.94
N PRO A 52 40.95 5.72 -22.20
CA PRO A 52 41.94 4.66 -22.40
C PRO A 52 41.27 3.31 -22.65
N PHE A 53 40.71 3.14 -23.85
CA PHE A 53 40.44 1.76 -24.35
C PHE A 53 40.96 1.63 -25.78
N SER A 54 42.26 1.47 -25.87
CA SER A 54 42.93 0.80 -26.98
C SER A 54 43.81 -0.29 -26.38
N ALA A 55 43.59 -1.52 -26.81
CA ALA A 55 44.29 -2.75 -26.55
C ALA A 55 43.65 -3.67 -25.52
N LEU A 56 43.01 -4.73 -26.04
CA LEU A 56 43.32 -6.12 -25.81
C LEU A 56 42.40 -6.99 -26.65
N SER A 57 42.98 -7.57 -27.67
CA SER A 57 42.53 -8.66 -28.53
C SER A 57 42.67 -10.02 -27.84
N ASP A 58 41.79 -10.96 -28.27
CA ASP A 58 41.92 -12.42 -28.19
C ASP A 58 41.62 -13.08 -26.81
N ASP A 59 40.56 -13.87 -26.69
CA ASP A 59 40.39 -15.26 -27.00
C ASP A 59 39.04 -15.87 -26.53
N ASN A 60 38.36 -16.51 -27.49
CA ASN A 60 37.47 -17.67 -27.42
C ASN A 60 36.34 -17.77 -26.38
N PRO A 61 35.08 -17.44 -26.76
CA PRO A 61 33.89 -17.78 -26.01
C PRO A 61 33.20 -19.03 -26.56
N ALA A 62 33.64 -20.18 -26.20
CA ALA A 62 32.90 -21.43 -26.42
C ALA A 62 32.74 -22.18 -25.11
N ARG A 63 31.73 -21.82 -24.33
CA ARG A 63 30.98 -22.76 -23.49
C ARG A 63 29.92 -22.03 -22.62
N LEU A 64 28.67 -22.44 -22.84
CA LEU A 64 27.53 -22.34 -21.92
C LEU A 64 26.83 -20.98 -21.81
N THR A 65 26.09 -20.64 -22.83
CA THR A 65 24.83 -19.91 -22.65
C THR A 65 23.75 -20.67 -23.43
N SER A 66 22.99 -21.49 -22.73
CA SER A 66 21.64 -21.80 -23.22
C SER A 66 20.88 -20.47 -23.18
N PRO A 67 20.35 -19.99 -24.30
CA PRO A 67 19.49 -18.80 -24.26
C PRO A 67 18.27 -19.19 -23.41
N ILE A 68 18.02 -18.43 -22.34
CA ILE A 68 16.69 -18.39 -21.73
C ILE A 68 15.81 -17.87 -22.87
N VAL A 69 15.08 -18.77 -23.53
CA VAL A 69 14.08 -18.40 -24.51
C VAL A 69 13.00 -17.66 -23.72
N GLU A 70 13.09 -16.32 -23.68
CA GLU A 70 12.00 -15.48 -23.19
C GLU A 70 10.80 -15.80 -24.09
N THR A 71 9.76 -16.34 -23.50
CA THR A 71 8.55 -16.61 -24.24
C THR A 71 7.89 -15.30 -24.64
N GLU A 72 7.12 -15.28 -25.73
CA GLU A 72 6.32 -14.07 -26.07
C GLU A 72 5.44 -13.62 -24.90
N GLU A 73 5.07 -14.52 -24.02
CA GLU A 73 4.26 -14.25 -22.83
C GLU A 73 5.08 -13.51 -21.77
N ASP A 74 6.35 -13.87 -21.56
CA ASP A 74 7.26 -13.16 -20.65
C ASP A 74 7.51 -11.73 -21.12
N THR A 75 7.71 -11.53 -22.42
CA THR A 75 7.91 -10.20 -23.00
C THR A 75 6.67 -9.32 -22.86
N LYS A 76 5.47 -9.88 -23.03
CA LYS A 76 4.19 -9.17 -22.81
C LYS A 76 4.00 -8.76 -21.36
N ILE A 77 4.31 -9.65 -20.41
CA ILE A 77 4.23 -9.36 -18.97
C ILE A 77 5.23 -8.27 -18.58
N LEU A 78 6.47 -8.31 -19.07
CA LEU A 78 7.48 -7.27 -18.82
C LEU A 78 7.05 -5.90 -19.37
N SER A 79 6.49 -5.85 -20.57
CA SER A 79 5.93 -4.64 -21.16
C SER A 79 4.78 -4.08 -20.31
N LEU A 80 3.91 -4.95 -19.80
CA LEU A 80 2.79 -4.58 -18.95
C LEU A 80 3.25 -4.07 -17.59
N LYS A 81 4.20 -4.75 -16.95
CA LYS A 81 4.84 -4.28 -15.72
C LYS A 81 5.39 -2.87 -15.88
N SER A 82 6.07 -2.60 -17.00
CA SER A 82 6.61 -1.27 -17.29
C SER A 82 5.51 -0.22 -17.45
N LYS A 83 4.36 -0.55 -18.03
CA LYS A 83 3.19 0.35 -18.12
C LYS A 83 2.59 0.64 -16.74
N ILE A 84 2.41 -0.39 -15.92
CA ILE A 84 1.90 -0.25 -14.54
C ILE A 84 2.85 0.64 -13.72
N LEU A 85 4.17 0.42 -13.81
CA LEU A 85 5.14 1.24 -13.08
C LEU A 85 5.18 2.70 -13.57
N ARG A 86 4.94 2.95 -14.85
CA ARG A 86 4.79 4.33 -15.36
C ARG A 86 3.55 5.00 -14.80
N SER A 87 2.43 4.29 -14.74
CA SER A 87 1.19 4.85 -14.17
C SER A 87 1.33 5.22 -12.69
N LEU A 88 2.27 4.59 -11.94
CA LEU A 88 2.60 5.01 -10.56
C LEU A 88 3.20 6.43 -10.52
N VAL A 89 4.05 6.76 -11.49
CA VAL A 89 4.69 8.08 -11.56
C VAL A 89 3.71 9.16 -12.03
N GLU A 90 2.72 8.78 -12.83
CA GLU A 90 1.68 9.67 -13.36
C GLU A 90 0.51 9.85 -12.38
N LEU A 91 0.42 9.03 -11.33
CA LEU A 91 -0.57 9.25 -10.28
C LEU A 91 -0.33 10.63 -9.65
N PRO A 92 -1.40 11.42 -9.47
CA PRO A 92 -1.27 12.57 -8.59
C PRO A 92 -0.73 12.04 -7.26
N PRO A 93 0.30 12.71 -6.68
CA PRO A 93 0.78 12.30 -5.38
C PRO A 93 -0.44 12.15 -4.48
N MET A 94 -0.44 11.10 -3.65
CA MET A 94 -1.38 11.00 -2.53
C MET A 94 -1.56 12.44 -2.02
N PRO A 95 -2.77 12.93 -1.80
CA PRO A 95 -2.93 14.36 -1.55
C PRO A 95 -1.83 14.84 -0.61
N ASN A 96 -1.00 15.78 -1.04
CA ASN A 96 0.11 16.34 -0.25
C ASN A 96 -0.33 16.71 1.18
N ILE A 97 -1.63 16.89 1.33
CA ILE A 97 -2.36 17.09 2.57
C ILE A 97 -2.12 15.97 3.57
N ILE A 98 -2.18 14.69 3.17
CA ILE A 98 -1.98 13.55 4.09
C ILE A 98 -0.53 13.51 4.59
N LEU A 99 0.44 13.71 3.69
CA LEU A 99 1.85 13.72 4.06
C LEU A 99 2.17 14.89 4.98
N LYS A 100 1.68 16.10 4.64
CA LYS A 100 1.88 17.29 5.47
C LYS A 100 1.19 17.19 6.83
N ALA A 101 -0.05 16.68 6.86
CA ALA A 101 -0.76 16.47 8.13
C ALA A 101 0.03 15.52 9.03
N ARG A 102 0.58 14.46 8.46
CA ARG A 102 1.42 13.51 9.18
C ARG A 102 2.71 14.14 9.70
N GLU A 103 3.49 14.84 8.84
CA GLU A 103 4.71 15.52 9.24
C GLU A 103 4.46 16.46 10.45
N ILE A 104 3.34 17.19 10.42
CA ILE A 104 2.93 18.08 11.50
C ILE A 104 2.53 17.30 12.76
N MET A 105 1.84 16.16 12.62
CA MET A 105 1.48 15.31 13.77
C MET A 105 2.67 14.65 14.45
N GLU A 106 3.72 14.33 13.70
CA GLU A 106 4.95 13.72 14.19
C GLU A 106 5.91 14.75 14.83
N ASP A 107 5.73 16.05 14.55
CA ASP A 107 6.55 17.12 15.12
C ASP A 107 5.96 17.61 16.45
N PRO A 108 6.65 17.36 17.60
CA PRO A 108 6.18 17.79 18.92
C PRO A 108 6.07 19.32 19.07
N ASP A 109 6.82 20.08 18.28
CA ASP A 109 6.85 21.56 18.33
C ASP A 109 5.80 22.17 17.39
N SER A 110 5.10 21.36 16.61
CA SER A 110 4.08 21.83 15.67
C SER A 110 2.82 22.32 16.37
N SER A 111 2.13 23.26 15.73
CA SER A 111 0.92 23.88 16.24
C SER A 111 -0.35 23.38 15.57
N LEU A 112 -1.46 23.41 16.32
CA LEU A 112 -2.81 23.17 15.75
C LEU A 112 -3.13 24.12 14.57
N LYS A 113 -2.54 25.33 14.56
CA LYS A 113 -2.71 26.30 13.47
C LYS A 113 -2.02 25.82 12.19
N GLU A 114 -0.85 25.23 12.29
CA GLU A 114 -0.14 24.67 11.13
C GLU A 114 -0.93 23.51 10.53
N LEU A 115 -1.45 22.59 11.36
CA LEU A 115 -2.29 21.50 10.90
C LEU A 115 -3.59 22.00 10.23
N SER A 116 -4.23 23.02 10.80
CA SER A 116 -5.42 23.64 10.19
C SER A 116 -5.09 24.26 8.83
N GLY A 117 -3.94 24.94 8.72
CA GLY A 117 -3.47 25.58 7.50
C GLY A 117 -3.24 24.62 6.32
N VAL A 118 -3.01 23.32 6.61
CA VAL A 118 -2.86 22.28 5.56
C VAL A 118 -4.10 22.16 4.68
N ILE A 119 -5.30 22.37 5.25
CA ILE A 119 -6.58 22.13 4.57
C ILE A 119 -7.39 23.38 4.28
N GLU A 120 -7.04 24.53 4.84
CA GLU A 120 -7.86 25.78 4.72
C GLU A 120 -8.18 26.18 3.29
N HIS A 121 -7.33 25.81 2.34
CA HIS A 121 -7.51 26.13 0.92
C HIS A 121 -8.33 25.10 0.15
N ASP A 122 -8.70 23.94 0.74
CA ASP A 122 -9.53 22.93 0.11
C ASP A 122 -10.88 22.82 0.84
N GLN A 123 -11.85 23.65 0.39
CA GLN A 123 -13.18 23.70 0.98
C GLN A 123 -13.89 22.34 1.02
N ALA A 124 -13.63 21.46 0.07
CA ALA A 124 -14.23 20.13 0.05
C ALA A 124 -13.67 19.23 1.17
N ILE A 125 -12.37 19.33 1.46
CA ILE A 125 -11.76 18.62 2.58
C ILE A 125 -12.21 19.23 3.90
N VAL A 126 -12.26 20.57 4.02
CA VAL A 126 -12.78 21.26 5.22
C VAL A 126 -14.20 20.80 5.54
N ALA A 127 -15.10 20.81 4.56
CA ALA A 127 -16.48 20.36 4.75
C ALA A 127 -16.55 18.89 5.24
N ARG A 128 -15.73 18.01 4.69
CA ARG A 128 -15.67 16.60 5.09
C ARG A 128 -15.10 16.42 6.49
N VAL A 129 -14.03 17.14 6.84
CA VAL A 129 -13.46 17.12 8.19
C VAL A 129 -14.49 17.56 9.22
N LEU A 130 -15.24 18.64 8.94
CA LEU A 130 -16.31 19.12 9.82
C LEU A 130 -17.46 18.12 9.94
N ALA A 131 -17.87 17.48 8.83
CA ALA A 131 -18.88 16.43 8.85
C ALA A 131 -18.41 15.25 9.73
N LEU A 132 -17.17 14.79 9.56
CA LEU A 132 -16.59 13.74 10.41
C LEU A 132 -16.52 14.14 11.88
N ALA A 133 -16.06 15.37 12.18
CA ALA A 133 -15.98 15.88 13.56
C ALA A 133 -17.37 15.92 14.22
N ASN A 134 -18.42 16.21 13.46
CA ASN A 134 -19.80 16.23 13.94
C ASN A 134 -20.47 14.85 13.95
N SER A 135 -19.79 13.79 13.49
CA SER A 135 -20.36 12.46 13.48
C SER A 135 -20.63 11.93 14.90
N ALA A 136 -21.58 11.02 14.99
CA ALA A 136 -21.89 10.34 16.26
C ALA A 136 -20.69 9.55 16.84
N TYR A 137 -19.66 9.32 16.05
CA TYR A 137 -18.44 8.65 16.47
C TYR A 137 -17.69 9.44 17.56
N TYR A 138 -17.59 10.78 17.40
CA TYR A 138 -16.89 11.64 18.37
C TYR A 138 -17.76 12.12 19.52
N GLY A 139 -19.08 12.00 19.41
CA GLY A 139 -20.03 12.26 20.50
C GLY A 139 -19.96 13.69 21.09
N LEU A 140 -19.57 14.68 20.28
CA LEU A 140 -19.40 16.04 20.75
C LEU A 140 -20.76 16.67 21.09
N SER A 141 -20.81 17.40 22.22
CA SER A 141 -21.99 18.18 22.63
C SER A 141 -21.99 19.53 21.93
N GLY A 142 -22.58 19.62 20.75
CA GLY A 142 -22.68 20.85 19.99
C GLY A 142 -22.07 20.74 18.59
N LEU A 143 -22.41 21.72 17.74
CA LEU A 143 -21.97 21.75 16.35
C LEU A 143 -20.56 22.33 16.23
N VAL A 144 -19.66 21.57 15.65
CA VAL A 144 -18.32 22.03 15.24
C VAL A 144 -18.43 22.73 13.89
N SER A 145 -18.25 24.04 13.87
CA SER A 145 -18.46 24.89 12.70
C SER A 145 -17.16 25.39 12.04
N SER A 146 -16.00 25.13 12.64
CA SER A 146 -14.69 25.52 12.09
C SER A 146 -13.59 24.50 12.42
N ILE A 147 -12.55 24.50 11.61
CA ILE A 147 -11.39 23.63 11.83
C ILE A 147 -10.65 23.97 13.13
N GLN A 148 -10.56 25.26 13.47
CA GLN A 148 -9.99 25.70 14.73
C GLN A 148 -10.81 25.17 15.92
N HIS A 149 -12.15 25.20 15.83
CA HIS A 149 -13.02 24.64 16.87
C HIS A 149 -12.83 23.11 16.97
N ALA A 150 -12.78 22.40 15.82
CA ALA A 150 -12.46 20.99 15.79
C ALA A 150 -11.11 20.67 16.45
N SER A 151 -10.07 21.47 16.16
CA SER A 151 -8.73 21.26 16.70
C SER A 151 -8.66 21.42 18.22
N ILE A 152 -9.43 22.37 18.78
CA ILE A 152 -9.50 22.60 20.23
C ILE A 152 -10.22 21.44 20.93
N LEU A 153 -11.32 20.95 20.36
CA LEU A 153 -12.14 19.92 21.00
C LEU A 153 -11.54 18.52 20.85
N LEU A 154 -10.97 18.20 19.69
CA LEU A 154 -10.51 16.85 19.35
C LEU A 154 -8.99 16.66 19.55
N GLY A 155 -8.25 17.75 19.58
CA GLY A 155 -6.79 17.73 19.62
C GLY A 155 -6.14 17.49 18.25
N GLN A 156 -4.82 17.66 18.21
CA GLN A 156 -4.02 17.61 16.98
C GLN A 156 -4.06 16.24 16.30
N LYS A 157 -3.90 15.19 17.08
CA LYS A 157 -3.87 13.80 16.61
C LYS A 157 -5.17 13.42 15.91
N THR A 158 -6.31 13.61 16.58
CA THR A 158 -7.63 13.29 16.02
C THR A 158 -7.95 14.14 14.79
N LEU A 159 -7.59 15.43 14.82
CA LEU A 159 -7.78 16.29 13.64
C LEU A 159 -6.94 15.79 12.44
N GLY A 160 -5.72 15.36 12.65
CA GLY A 160 -4.86 14.79 11.61
C GLY A 160 -5.47 13.50 11.02
N GLU A 161 -6.03 12.62 11.85
CA GLU A 161 -6.76 11.45 11.39
C GLU A 161 -7.98 11.84 10.53
N LEU A 162 -8.77 12.83 10.97
CA LEU A 162 -9.92 13.34 10.21
C LEU A 162 -9.52 13.89 8.85
N ILE A 163 -8.42 14.64 8.80
CA ILE A 163 -7.86 15.16 7.55
C ILE A 163 -7.46 13.99 6.64
N THR A 164 -6.83 12.96 7.19
CA THR A 164 -6.40 11.79 6.44
C THR A 164 -7.59 11.00 5.87
N ILE A 165 -8.64 10.79 6.68
CA ILE A 165 -9.89 10.14 6.25
C ILE A 165 -10.55 10.97 5.13
N ALA A 166 -10.70 12.28 5.33
CA ALA A 166 -11.35 13.17 4.38
C ALA A 166 -10.60 13.25 3.04
N ALA A 167 -9.28 13.36 3.08
CA ALA A 167 -8.45 13.43 1.90
C ALA A 167 -8.42 12.08 1.12
N SER A 168 -8.32 10.95 1.85
CA SER A 168 -8.33 9.61 1.23
C SER A 168 -9.67 9.29 0.57
N SER A 169 -10.78 9.76 1.13
CA SER A 169 -12.11 9.47 0.60
C SER A 169 -12.27 9.90 -0.86
N ARG A 170 -11.65 11.02 -1.26
CA ARG A 170 -11.69 11.51 -2.65
C ARG A 170 -11.03 10.56 -3.65
N LEU A 171 -9.98 9.88 -3.21
CA LEU A 171 -9.26 8.91 -4.04
C LEU A 171 -9.95 7.55 -4.04
N LEU A 172 -10.30 7.05 -2.85
CA LEU A 172 -10.80 5.69 -2.63
C LEU A 172 -12.29 5.51 -2.97
N SER A 173 -13.07 6.60 -3.12
CA SER A 173 -14.51 6.51 -3.43
C SER A 173 -14.82 6.33 -4.91
N LYS A 174 -13.83 6.19 -5.78
CA LYS A 174 -14.05 5.99 -7.22
C LYS A 174 -14.64 4.61 -7.51
N LYS A 175 -15.46 4.54 -8.57
CA LYS A 175 -15.92 3.24 -9.10
C LYS A 175 -14.74 2.50 -9.72
N LEU A 176 -14.51 1.26 -9.29
CA LEU A 176 -13.50 0.38 -9.87
C LEU A 176 -14.17 -0.67 -10.74
N LYS A 177 -14.19 -0.42 -12.04
CA LYS A 177 -14.90 -1.27 -13.03
C LYS A 177 -14.22 -2.63 -13.22
N GLY A 178 -12.90 -2.68 -13.14
CA GLY A 178 -12.11 -3.91 -13.23
C GLY A 178 -12.38 -4.83 -12.04
N TYR A 179 -12.39 -4.27 -10.84
CA TYR A 179 -12.70 -4.98 -9.60
C TYR A 179 -14.20 -5.14 -9.33
N GLN A 180 -15.07 -4.56 -10.17
CA GLN A 180 -16.53 -4.59 -10.01
C GLN A 180 -16.99 -3.98 -8.67
N LEU A 181 -16.26 -2.97 -8.18
CA LEU A 181 -16.60 -2.25 -6.95
C LEU A 181 -17.37 -0.97 -7.27
N ASP A 182 -18.49 -0.79 -6.59
CA ASP A 182 -19.27 0.43 -6.68
C ASP A 182 -18.59 1.59 -5.93
N PRO A 183 -18.94 2.84 -6.26
CA PRO A 183 -18.37 4.02 -5.60
C PRO A 183 -18.50 3.94 -4.09
N GLY A 184 -17.41 4.23 -3.39
CA GLY A 184 -17.36 4.23 -1.93
C GLY A 184 -17.10 2.88 -1.26
N ASN A 185 -17.23 1.74 -1.97
CA ASN A 185 -17.01 0.44 -1.35
C ASN A 185 -15.55 0.25 -0.91
N LEU A 186 -14.59 0.58 -1.79
CA LEU A 186 -13.18 0.52 -1.42
C LEU A 186 -12.87 1.48 -0.25
N TRP A 187 -13.45 2.69 -0.26
CA TRP A 187 -13.23 3.64 0.83
C TRP A 187 -13.76 3.13 2.17
N LYS A 188 -14.99 2.59 2.20
CA LYS A 188 -15.58 2.04 3.43
C LYS A 188 -14.76 0.86 3.98
N HIS A 189 -14.33 -0.02 3.10
CA HIS A 189 -13.44 -1.13 3.47
C HIS A 189 -12.13 -0.60 4.05
N SER A 190 -11.45 0.30 3.35
CA SER A 190 -10.20 0.90 3.80
C SER A 190 -10.33 1.62 5.15
N LEU A 191 -11.45 2.33 5.37
CA LEU A 191 -11.76 2.94 6.65
C LEU A 191 -11.97 1.89 7.74
N ALA A 192 -12.71 0.82 7.46
CA ALA A 192 -12.92 -0.29 8.39
C ALA A 192 -11.61 -0.94 8.80
N VAL A 193 -10.72 -1.19 7.83
CA VAL A 193 -9.39 -1.76 8.10
C VAL A 193 -8.50 -0.78 8.88
N ALA A 194 -8.56 0.52 8.59
CA ALA A 194 -7.83 1.55 9.35
C ALA A 194 -8.26 1.57 10.82
N LEU A 195 -9.57 1.62 11.07
CA LEU A 195 -10.13 1.59 12.43
C LEU A 195 -9.81 0.28 13.15
N GLY A 196 -9.94 -0.85 12.46
CA GLY A 196 -9.59 -2.17 13.00
C GLY A 196 -8.11 -2.27 13.34
N SER A 197 -7.23 -1.78 12.46
CA SER A 197 -5.78 -1.75 12.71
C SER A 197 -5.45 -0.91 13.94
N ARG A 198 -6.10 0.25 14.12
CA ARG A 198 -5.97 1.07 15.31
C ARG A 198 -6.44 0.34 16.58
N ILE A 199 -7.63 -0.24 16.56
CA ILE A 199 -8.19 -0.99 17.70
C ILE A 199 -7.25 -2.12 18.13
N ILE A 200 -6.68 -2.84 17.17
CA ILE A 200 -5.74 -3.93 17.45
C ILE A 200 -4.43 -3.36 18.00
N ALA A 201 -3.88 -2.29 17.41
CA ALA A 201 -2.64 -1.66 17.87
C ALA A 201 -2.79 -1.07 19.28
N GLU A 202 -3.90 -0.43 19.62
CA GLU A 202 -4.19 0.08 20.96
C GLU A 202 -4.15 -1.02 22.03
N LYS A 203 -4.54 -2.25 21.68
CA LYS A 203 -4.49 -3.41 22.58
C LYS A 203 -3.10 -4.05 22.67
N LYS A 204 -2.24 -3.86 21.66
CA LYS A 204 -0.99 -4.63 21.52
C LYS A 204 0.27 -3.77 21.59
N ASN A 205 0.30 -2.67 20.89
CA ASN A 205 1.48 -1.82 20.80
C ASN A 205 1.07 -0.38 20.48
N LEU A 206 1.02 0.46 21.51
CA LEU A 206 0.60 1.85 21.39
C LEU A 206 1.48 2.69 20.46
N GLU A 207 2.75 2.30 20.27
CA GLU A 207 3.66 3.01 19.36
C GLU A 207 3.29 2.81 17.89
N LEU A 208 2.54 1.74 17.58
CA LEU A 208 2.13 1.43 16.21
C LEU A 208 0.74 1.97 15.83
N VAL A 209 0.01 2.61 16.72
CA VAL A 209 -1.39 3.02 16.52
C VAL A 209 -1.57 3.87 15.27
N GLU A 210 -0.74 4.89 15.07
CA GLU A 210 -0.82 5.78 13.91
C GLU A 210 -0.38 5.10 12.62
N ASP A 211 0.74 4.37 12.68
CA ASP A 211 1.23 3.60 11.54
C ASP A 211 0.22 2.54 11.10
N ALA A 212 -0.44 1.89 12.07
CA ALA A 212 -1.46 0.88 11.82
C ALA A 212 -2.70 1.47 11.14
N PHE A 213 -3.16 2.62 11.61
CA PHE A 213 -4.27 3.34 11.01
C PHE A 213 -3.98 3.72 9.56
N ILE A 214 -2.81 4.32 9.28
CA ILE A 214 -2.42 4.74 7.94
C ILE A 214 -2.19 3.53 7.03
N ALA A 215 -1.48 2.51 7.49
CA ALA A 215 -1.24 1.30 6.69
C ALA A 215 -2.56 0.59 6.36
N GLY A 216 -3.49 0.49 7.32
CA GLY A 216 -4.82 -0.06 7.11
C GLY A 216 -5.65 0.76 6.11
N LEU A 217 -5.57 2.10 6.16
CA LEU A 217 -6.30 2.96 5.22
C LEU A 217 -5.80 2.81 3.78
N LEU A 218 -4.54 2.48 3.59
CA LEU A 218 -3.88 2.46 2.28
C LEU A 218 -3.64 1.06 1.72
N HIS A 219 -3.82 0.00 2.50
CA HIS A 219 -3.41 -1.36 2.13
C HIS A 219 -3.90 -1.78 0.74
N ASP A 220 -5.14 -1.44 0.40
CA ASP A 220 -5.87 -1.81 -0.82
C ASP A 220 -5.86 -0.72 -1.92
N ALA A 221 -5.25 0.45 -1.67
CA ALA A 221 -5.27 1.56 -2.63
C ALA A 221 -4.59 1.24 -3.97
N GLY A 222 -3.74 0.21 -4.02
CA GLY A 222 -3.17 -0.31 -5.26
C GLY A 222 -4.20 -0.83 -6.26
N LYS A 223 -5.40 -1.19 -5.82
CA LYS A 223 -6.53 -1.56 -6.69
C LYS A 223 -6.92 -0.43 -7.65
N ILE A 224 -6.80 0.84 -7.21
CA ILE A 224 -7.08 2.00 -8.06
C ILE A 224 -6.12 2.04 -9.25
N ILE A 225 -4.86 1.70 -9.01
CA ILE A 225 -3.79 1.71 -10.01
C ILE A 225 -3.99 0.56 -10.99
N LEU A 226 -4.35 -0.62 -10.48
CA LEU A 226 -4.53 -1.81 -11.30
C LEU A 226 -5.88 -1.87 -12.01
N ASP A 227 -6.91 -1.12 -11.58
CA ASP A 227 -8.27 -1.20 -12.12
C ASP A 227 -8.36 -1.10 -13.66
N PRO A 228 -7.69 -0.15 -14.33
CA PRO A 228 -7.71 -0.07 -15.79
C PRO A 228 -7.14 -1.31 -16.46
N PHE A 229 -6.08 -1.88 -15.90
CA PHE A 229 -5.40 -3.08 -16.44
C PHE A 229 -6.20 -4.35 -16.19
N VAL A 230 -6.88 -4.46 -15.04
CA VAL A 230 -7.83 -5.54 -14.74
C VAL A 230 -9.01 -5.47 -15.70
N LEU A 231 -9.55 -4.27 -15.92
CA LEU A 231 -10.68 -4.05 -16.83
C LEU A 231 -10.33 -4.46 -18.27
N GLU A 232 -9.16 -4.04 -18.75
CA GLU A 232 -8.65 -4.41 -20.09
C GLU A 232 -8.54 -5.93 -20.28
N ARG A 233 -8.18 -6.66 -19.21
CA ARG A 233 -7.98 -8.12 -19.20
C ARG A 233 -9.12 -8.89 -18.52
N LYS A 234 -10.30 -8.31 -18.44
CA LYS A 234 -11.46 -8.90 -17.75
C LYS A 234 -11.78 -10.35 -18.18
N LYS A 235 -11.55 -10.70 -19.46
CA LYS A 235 -11.78 -12.06 -19.96
C LYS A 235 -10.79 -13.06 -19.35
N GLU A 236 -9.53 -12.67 -19.21
CA GLU A 236 -8.45 -13.49 -18.64
C GLU A 236 -8.71 -13.70 -17.13
N PHE A 237 -9.04 -12.64 -16.41
CA PHE A 237 -9.43 -12.71 -14.99
C PHE A 237 -10.62 -13.65 -14.77
N LYS A 238 -11.70 -13.52 -15.58
CA LYS A 238 -12.84 -14.42 -15.50
C LYS A 238 -12.49 -15.87 -15.78
N LYS A 239 -11.61 -16.13 -16.75
CA LYS A 239 -11.14 -17.49 -17.08
C LYS A 239 -10.36 -18.08 -15.90
N PHE A 240 -9.49 -17.28 -15.29
CA PHE A 240 -8.68 -17.70 -14.16
C PHE A 240 -9.55 -18.06 -12.93
N GLN A 241 -10.53 -17.22 -12.60
CA GLN A 241 -11.46 -17.48 -11.49
C GLN A 241 -12.36 -18.71 -11.69
N LYS A 242 -12.73 -19.05 -12.95
CA LYS A 242 -13.55 -20.24 -13.25
C LYS A 242 -12.88 -21.56 -12.87
N THR A 243 -11.59 -21.60 -12.66
CA THR A 243 -10.86 -22.81 -12.23
C THR A 243 -11.11 -23.16 -10.75
N GLY A 244 -11.79 -22.27 -9.97
CA GLY A 244 -12.42 -22.57 -8.68
C GLY A 244 -11.49 -22.70 -7.47
N LYS A 245 -10.15 -22.56 -7.65
CA LYS A 245 -9.17 -22.77 -6.57
C LYS A 245 -8.23 -21.56 -6.32
N GLN A 246 -8.39 -20.47 -7.08
CA GLN A 246 -7.40 -19.40 -7.09
C GLN A 246 -8.00 -18.08 -6.66
N THR A 247 -7.24 -17.36 -5.83
CA THR A 247 -7.63 -16.05 -5.30
C THR A 247 -7.50 -14.95 -6.37
N PHE A 248 -8.15 -13.81 -6.15
CA PHE A 248 -8.03 -12.67 -7.06
C PHE A 248 -6.59 -12.11 -7.09
N ILE A 249 -5.88 -12.15 -5.97
CA ILE A 249 -4.47 -11.76 -5.84
C ILE A 249 -3.57 -12.63 -6.73
N GLU A 250 -3.80 -13.93 -6.75
CA GLU A 250 -3.06 -14.85 -7.64
C GLU A 250 -3.34 -14.54 -9.11
N ALA A 251 -4.59 -14.15 -9.44
CA ALA A 251 -4.93 -13.69 -10.77
C ALA A 251 -4.19 -12.39 -11.14
N GLU A 252 -4.17 -11.39 -10.26
CA GLU A 252 -3.39 -10.17 -10.45
C GLU A 252 -1.92 -10.49 -10.75
N LYS A 253 -1.30 -11.30 -9.90
CA LYS A 253 0.10 -11.65 -10.02
C LYS A 253 0.41 -12.42 -11.30
N LYS A 254 -0.47 -13.35 -11.68
CA LYS A 254 -0.31 -14.16 -12.89
C LYS A 254 -0.53 -13.36 -14.16
N ILE A 255 -1.55 -12.51 -14.21
CA ILE A 255 -2.00 -11.81 -15.43
C ILE A 255 -1.29 -10.47 -15.60
N LEU A 256 -1.10 -9.72 -14.49
CA LEU A 256 -0.51 -8.38 -14.53
C LEU A 256 0.97 -8.38 -14.16
N GLY A 257 1.46 -9.44 -13.50
CA GLY A 257 2.81 -9.55 -12.99
C GLY A 257 3.03 -8.83 -11.64
N PHE A 258 2.02 -8.14 -11.12
CA PHE A 258 1.97 -7.50 -9.80
C PHE A 258 0.62 -7.78 -9.15
N ASP A 259 0.59 -7.87 -7.82
CA ASP A 259 -0.63 -7.74 -7.04
C ASP A 259 -0.80 -6.28 -6.53
N HIS A 260 -2.02 -5.94 -6.07
CA HIS A 260 -2.34 -4.58 -5.60
C HIS A 260 -1.51 -4.18 -4.37
N ALA A 261 -1.19 -5.11 -3.47
CA ALA A 261 -0.36 -4.87 -2.29
C ALA A 261 1.07 -4.47 -2.69
N GLU A 262 1.63 -5.17 -3.71
CA GLU A 262 2.93 -4.85 -4.26
C GLU A 262 2.98 -3.47 -4.91
N VAL A 263 1.98 -3.17 -5.74
CA VAL A 263 1.88 -1.88 -6.42
C VAL A 263 1.74 -0.75 -5.42
N MET A 264 0.89 -0.92 -4.39
CA MET A 264 0.72 0.10 -3.35
C MET A 264 1.97 0.29 -2.49
N SER A 265 2.65 -0.78 -2.11
CA SER A 265 3.93 -0.69 -1.38
C SER A 265 4.99 0.10 -2.17
N ARG A 266 5.06 -0.10 -3.50
CA ARG A 266 5.95 0.67 -4.37
C ARG A 266 5.53 2.16 -4.45
N ALA A 267 4.23 2.43 -4.53
CA ALA A 267 3.70 3.79 -4.48
C ALA A 267 4.03 4.47 -3.15
N ALA A 268 3.84 3.78 -2.04
CA ALA A 268 4.15 4.29 -0.70
C ALA A 268 5.64 4.68 -0.57
N ARG A 269 6.56 3.85 -1.03
CA ARG A 269 7.99 4.18 -1.08
C ARG A 269 8.28 5.39 -1.98
N PHE A 270 7.66 5.46 -3.14
CA PHE A 270 7.80 6.61 -4.05
C PHE A 270 7.32 7.91 -3.39
N TRP A 271 6.26 7.84 -2.59
CA TRP A 271 5.73 8.96 -1.80
C TRP A 271 6.43 9.15 -0.45
N ARG A 272 7.53 8.45 -0.20
CA ARG A 272 8.36 8.55 1.02
C ARG A 272 7.63 8.20 2.32
N TYR A 273 6.68 7.26 2.26
CA TYR A 273 6.14 6.66 3.48
C TYR A 273 7.23 5.84 4.20
N PRO A 274 7.13 5.67 5.53
CA PRO A 274 8.02 4.82 6.27
C PRO A 274 8.10 3.41 5.70
N GLU A 275 9.29 2.82 5.79
CA GLU A 275 9.52 1.46 5.31
C GLU A 275 8.64 0.45 6.07
N THR A 276 8.40 0.68 7.37
CA THR A 276 7.48 -0.11 8.21
C THR A 276 6.09 -0.21 7.63
N GLN A 277 5.52 0.92 7.21
CA GLN A 277 4.20 0.98 6.56
C GLN A 277 4.23 0.32 5.18
N SER A 278 5.28 0.57 4.39
CA SER A 278 5.44 -0.02 3.07
C SER A 278 5.53 -1.55 3.14
N ILE A 279 6.19 -2.10 4.17
CA ILE A 279 6.27 -3.53 4.45
C ILE A 279 4.90 -4.07 4.86
N ALA A 280 4.19 -3.40 5.76
CA ALA A 280 2.87 -3.83 6.21
C ALA A 280 1.88 -3.89 5.04
N ILE A 281 1.82 -2.84 4.21
CA ILE A 281 1.02 -2.80 2.99
C ILE A 281 1.40 -3.93 2.04
N ARG A 282 2.69 -4.19 1.84
CA ARG A 282 3.18 -5.23 0.94
C ARG A 282 2.72 -6.62 1.34
N TYR A 283 2.70 -6.89 2.63
CA TYR A 283 2.55 -8.24 3.15
C TYR A 283 1.25 -8.48 3.93
N HIS A 284 0.27 -7.57 3.84
CA HIS A 284 -0.99 -7.73 4.57
C HIS A 284 -1.78 -9.00 4.18
N HIS A 285 -1.56 -9.58 3.00
CA HIS A 285 -2.11 -10.89 2.64
C HIS A 285 -1.24 -12.07 3.06
N TYR A 286 0.06 -11.85 3.27
CA TYR A 286 1.04 -12.90 3.59
C TYR A 286 1.97 -12.41 4.71
N PRO A 287 1.45 -12.15 5.94
CA PRO A 287 2.19 -11.47 7.00
C PRO A 287 3.45 -12.21 7.44
N LEU A 288 3.49 -13.55 7.34
CA LEU A 288 4.70 -14.35 7.62
C LEU A 288 5.88 -14.01 6.70
N ARG A 289 5.64 -13.42 5.53
CA ARG A 289 6.70 -12.98 4.61
C ARG A 289 7.27 -11.62 4.96
N SER A 290 6.70 -10.91 5.93
CA SER A 290 7.11 -9.56 6.34
C SER A 290 8.32 -9.51 7.27
N ARG A 291 9.00 -10.63 7.54
CA ARG A 291 10.10 -10.72 8.49
C ARG A 291 9.70 -10.31 9.92
N ASN A 292 8.55 -10.79 10.37
CA ASN A 292 7.98 -10.50 11.68
C ASN A 292 7.60 -9.02 11.90
N SER A 293 7.17 -8.31 10.85
CA SER A 293 6.59 -7.00 11.02
C SER A 293 5.25 -7.12 11.76
N GLU A 294 5.22 -6.72 13.03
CA GLU A 294 3.99 -6.72 13.85
C GLU A 294 2.88 -5.93 13.15
N LEU A 295 3.23 -4.81 12.52
CA LEU A 295 2.30 -3.99 11.75
C LEU A 295 1.64 -4.75 10.59
N ALA A 296 2.36 -5.65 9.92
CA ALA A 296 1.80 -6.47 8.85
C ALA A 296 0.75 -7.46 9.38
N PHE A 297 0.97 -8.04 10.56
CA PHE A 297 0.00 -8.92 11.23
C PHE A 297 -1.22 -8.14 11.72
N ILE A 298 -1.03 -6.93 12.24
CA ILE A 298 -2.12 -6.04 12.65
C ILE A 298 -3.03 -5.73 11.45
N VAL A 299 -2.46 -5.29 10.32
CA VAL A 299 -3.25 -4.95 9.12
C VAL A 299 -3.94 -6.20 8.55
N HIS A 300 -3.26 -7.36 8.54
CA HIS A 300 -3.84 -8.62 8.11
C HIS A 300 -5.07 -9.01 8.93
N LEU A 301 -4.96 -8.95 10.25
CA LEU A 301 -6.08 -9.27 11.15
C LEU A 301 -7.21 -8.26 10.99
N ALA A 302 -6.89 -6.97 10.85
CA ALA A 302 -7.87 -5.91 10.66
C ALA A 302 -8.63 -6.06 9.32
N ASP A 303 -7.96 -6.46 8.25
CA ASP A 303 -8.59 -6.74 6.95
C ASP A 303 -9.58 -7.91 7.08
N PHE A 304 -9.17 -8.99 7.74
CA PHE A 304 -10.06 -10.11 8.05
C PHE A 304 -11.27 -9.65 8.87
N ALA A 305 -11.05 -8.95 9.99
CA ALA A 305 -12.11 -8.49 10.88
C ALA A 305 -13.07 -7.50 10.21
N ALA A 306 -12.58 -6.64 9.31
CA ALA A 306 -13.39 -5.72 8.53
C ALA A 306 -14.31 -6.46 7.53
N LYS A 307 -13.82 -7.54 6.91
CA LYS A 307 -14.61 -8.41 6.03
C LYS A 307 -15.70 -9.17 6.82
N GLU A 308 -15.38 -9.69 7.99
CA GLU A 308 -16.36 -10.29 8.91
C GLU A 308 -17.42 -9.29 9.38
N ALA A 309 -17.03 -8.01 9.55
CA ALA A 309 -17.95 -6.92 9.83
C ALA A 309 -18.83 -6.49 8.63
N GLY A 310 -18.66 -7.11 7.45
CA GLY A 310 -19.46 -6.84 6.26
C GLY A 310 -18.87 -5.78 5.32
N PHE A 311 -17.69 -5.24 5.60
CA PHE A 311 -17.01 -4.28 4.73
C PHE A 311 -16.07 -5.01 3.76
N ASN A 312 -16.56 -5.37 2.58
CA ASN A 312 -15.81 -6.10 1.57
C ASN A 312 -15.31 -5.18 0.46
N SER A 313 -14.07 -5.42 0.00
CA SER A 313 -13.45 -4.75 -1.16
C SER A 313 -13.31 -5.68 -2.37
N GLU A 314 -14.04 -6.81 -2.37
CA GLU A 314 -14.03 -7.79 -3.45
C GLU A 314 -15.46 -8.15 -3.83
N ALA A 315 -15.73 -8.28 -5.15
CA ALA A 315 -17.05 -8.65 -5.67
C ALA A 315 -17.40 -10.12 -5.41
N THR A 316 -16.41 -10.95 -5.15
CA THR A 316 -16.58 -12.35 -4.76
C THR A 316 -15.97 -12.54 -3.38
N SER A 317 -16.79 -12.96 -2.42
CA SER A 317 -16.33 -13.37 -1.10
C SER A 317 -15.51 -14.66 -1.21
N SER A 318 -14.24 -14.53 -1.61
CA SER A 318 -13.27 -15.54 -1.25
C SER A 318 -13.08 -15.37 0.25
N SER A 319 -13.45 -16.38 1.03
CA SER A 319 -13.16 -16.41 2.46
C SER A 319 -11.68 -16.13 2.63
N SER A 320 -11.34 -14.90 3.06
CA SER A 320 -9.98 -14.62 3.48
C SER A 320 -9.77 -15.43 4.75
N GLU A 321 -9.01 -16.51 4.63
CA GLU A 321 -8.62 -17.27 5.82
C GLU A 321 -7.57 -16.44 6.55
N ILE A 322 -7.74 -16.33 7.86
CA ILE A 322 -6.72 -15.74 8.72
C ILE A 322 -5.52 -16.68 8.77
N ASP A 323 -4.32 -16.15 8.62
CA ASP A 323 -3.12 -16.94 8.87
C ASP A 323 -3.12 -17.43 10.32
N PRO A 324 -3.09 -18.77 10.56
CA PRO A 324 -3.22 -19.32 11.90
C PRO A 324 -2.20 -18.81 12.92
N GLN A 325 -1.01 -18.37 12.44
CA GLN A 325 0.03 -17.84 13.31
C GLN A 325 -0.21 -16.38 13.72
N THR A 326 -1.08 -15.65 13.00
CA THR A 326 -1.37 -14.24 13.28
C THR A 326 -1.88 -14.04 14.70
N LEU A 327 -2.82 -14.86 15.14
CA LEU A 327 -3.36 -14.78 16.50
C LEU A 327 -2.31 -15.06 17.56
N THR A 328 -1.46 -16.05 17.32
CA THR A 328 -0.37 -16.40 18.25
C THR A 328 0.64 -15.27 18.36
N ILE A 329 1.05 -14.68 17.23
CA ILE A 329 2.03 -13.57 17.17
C ILE A 329 1.47 -12.34 17.87
N LEU A 330 0.20 -12.00 17.60
CA LEU A 330 -0.45 -10.85 18.23
C LEU A 330 -0.92 -11.16 19.67
N GLY A 331 -0.83 -12.42 20.16
CA GLY A 331 -1.31 -12.81 21.48
C GLY A 331 -2.80 -12.54 21.66
N LEU A 332 -3.60 -12.79 20.62
CA LEU A 332 -5.06 -12.62 20.62
C LEU A 332 -5.76 -13.99 20.59
N GLN A 333 -6.95 -14.03 21.16
CA GLN A 333 -7.82 -15.20 21.10
C GLN A 333 -8.85 -15.05 19.98
N LYS A 334 -9.34 -16.16 19.46
CA LYS A 334 -10.32 -16.15 18.35
C LYS A 334 -11.61 -15.40 18.71
N GLU A 335 -12.01 -15.45 19.95
CA GLU A 335 -13.21 -14.79 20.48
C GLU A 335 -13.11 -13.26 20.44
N GLU A 336 -11.89 -12.72 20.54
CA GLU A 336 -11.62 -11.28 20.46
C GLU A 336 -11.86 -10.72 19.06
N ILE A 337 -11.75 -11.56 18.02
CA ILE A 337 -12.00 -11.13 16.63
C ILE A 337 -13.45 -10.67 16.46
N ASN A 338 -14.41 -11.40 17.02
CA ASN A 338 -15.82 -11.03 16.95
C ASN A 338 -16.10 -9.68 17.63
N ALA A 339 -15.45 -9.42 18.76
CA ALA A 339 -15.55 -8.15 19.47
C ALA A 339 -14.94 -7.02 18.63
N ILE A 340 -13.76 -7.25 18.02
CA ILE A 340 -13.10 -6.29 17.12
C ILE A 340 -13.98 -6.01 15.91
N SER A 341 -14.55 -7.04 15.26
CA SER A 341 -15.44 -6.87 14.10
C SER A 341 -16.69 -6.08 14.45
N ALA A 342 -17.30 -6.33 15.61
CA ALA A 342 -18.46 -5.56 16.09
C ALA A 342 -18.11 -4.09 16.37
N GLU A 343 -16.93 -3.84 16.95
CA GLU A 343 -16.44 -2.49 17.22
C GLU A 343 -16.11 -1.73 15.91
N ILE A 344 -15.50 -2.40 14.92
CA ILE A 344 -15.29 -1.87 13.58
C ILE A 344 -16.62 -1.47 12.95
N PHE A 345 -17.60 -2.37 12.95
CA PHE A 345 -18.93 -2.12 12.39
C PHE A 345 -19.55 -0.86 13.00
N ALA A 346 -19.62 -0.81 14.33
CA ALA A 346 -20.21 0.32 15.06
C ALA A 346 -19.47 1.64 14.78
N SER A 347 -18.14 1.61 14.67
CA SER A 347 -17.30 2.78 14.41
C SER A 347 -17.51 3.32 12.99
N VAL A 348 -17.51 2.43 11.98
CA VAL A 348 -17.71 2.81 10.58
C VAL A 348 -19.11 3.37 10.36
N GLU A 349 -20.15 2.71 10.88
CA GLU A 349 -21.54 3.20 10.74
C GLU A 349 -21.71 4.60 11.34
N LYS A 350 -21.14 4.86 12.51
CA LYS A 350 -21.20 6.20 13.13
C LYS A 350 -20.47 7.26 12.30
N LEU A 351 -19.35 6.91 11.66
CA LEU A 351 -18.58 7.84 10.84
C LEU A 351 -19.22 8.08 9.46
N VAL A 352 -19.78 7.03 8.84
CA VAL A 352 -20.27 7.09 7.45
C VAL A 352 -21.67 7.72 7.35
N THR A 353 -22.46 7.72 8.43
CA THR A 353 -23.83 8.30 8.44
C THR A 353 -23.83 9.75 7.96
N GLU A 354 -22.79 10.52 8.23
CA GLU A 354 -22.63 11.94 7.84
C GLU A 354 -22.09 12.14 6.41
N PHE A 355 -21.75 11.05 5.69
CA PHE A 355 -21.26 11.10 4.30
C PHE A 355 -22.35 10.78 3.23
N ARG A 356 -23.60 10.65 3.65
CA ARG A 356 -24.73 10.37 2.74
C ARG A 356 -25.32 11.63 2.13
#